data_dfbc3b7d02e899bc79d7e2d1c0877ab5
#
_entry.id   dfbc3b7d02e899bc79d7e2d1c0877ab5
#
_cell.length_a   1.000
_cell.length_b   1.000
_cell.length_c   1.000
_cell.angle_alpha   90.00
_cell.angle_beta   90.00
_cell.angle_gamma   90.00
#
_symmetry.space_group_name_H-M   'P 1'
#
loop_
_entity.id
_entity.type
_entity.pdbx_description
1 polymer ?
#
loop_
_entity_poly.entity_id
_entity_poly.type
_entity_poly.pdbx_seq_one_letter_code
_entity_poly.pdbx_strand_id
1 'polypeptide(L)'
;NRDKRFYETVAYDGGTYFGNSFDSRRGGNMHPESFKASNNSYGSVTGYLFVKSVPQTQSWTSTDLSGFHRNCLRLSKAYLNTAEAYLLKEDWTNARGYINKTRITHGGLPALASESGDELWKIYLDERNAELMLENDRYYTLLRYGIHKLNAEVVDQLNRGYMQKLDIASDGSSYQYVGLPFESEANRMVFSRYRYLYPVAKVYIDANPNYKQNPRY
;
A
#
# COMPACT_ATOMS: atom_id res chain seq x y z
N ASN A 1 -1.79 -21.04 -1.61
CA ASN A 1 -1.46 -20.21 -2.79
C ASN A 1 -1.52 -18.75 -2.39
N ARG A 2 -0.40 -18.05 -2.53
CA ARG A 2 -0.30 -16.61 -2.31
C ARG A 2 -0.55 -15.88 -3.63
N ASP A 3 -1.06 -14.66 -3.57
CA ASP A 3 -1.21 -13.76 -4.72
C ASP A 3 0.14 -13.62 -5.45
N LYS A 4 0.15 -13.85 -6.77
CA LYS A 4 1.38 -13.81 -7.58
C LYS A 4 2.05 -12.44 -7.56
N ARG A 5 1.27 -11.35 -7.44
CA ARG A 5 1.78 -9.99 -7.34
C ARG A 5 2.66 -9.75 -6.13
N PHE A 6 2.53 -10.57 -5.08
CA PHE A 6 3.42 -10.51 -3.93
C PHE A 6 4.88 -10.67 -4.36
N TYR A 7 5.17 -11.65 -5.19
CA TYR A 7 6.53 -11.95 -5.65
C TYR A 7 7.10 -10.91 -6.61
N GLU A 8 6.23 -10.17 -7.30
CA GLU A 8 6.60 -9.09 -8.22
C GLU A 8 6.68 -7.71 -7.54
N THR A 9 6.21 -7.61 -6.32
CA THR A 9 6.05 -6.32 -5.63
C THR A 9 7.04 -6.13 -4.49
N VAL A 10 7.38 -7.22 -3.78
CA VAL A 10 8.23 -7.15 -2.59
C VAL A 10 9.31 -8.24 -2.60
N ALA A 11 10.50 -7.88 -2.11
CA ALA A 11 11.49 -8.85 -1.68
C ALA A 11 11.09 -9.37 -0.28
N TYR A 12 11.27 -10.67 -0.08
CA TYR A 12 10.82 -11.41 1.09
C TYR A 12 11.89 -12.40 1.54
N ASP A 13 11.80 -12.86 2.78
CA ASP A 13 12.76 -13.80 3.36
C ASP A 13 12.93 -15.08 2.53
N GLY A 14 14.16 -15.42 2.20
CA GLY A 14 14.53 -16.53 1.32
C GLY A 14 14.40 -16.22 -0.18
N GLY A 15 14.06 -14.99 -0.55
CA GLY A 15 14.04 -14.52 -1.94
C GLY A 15 15.35 -13.85 -2.35
N THR A 16 15.27 -13.00 -3.39
CA THR A 16 16.41 -12.23 -3.89
C THR A 16 16.09 -10.75 -3.98
N TYR A 17 17.13 -9.91 -3.85
CA TYR A 17 17.06 -8.47 -4.05
C TYR A 17 18.35 -8.01 -4.74
N PHE A 18 18.26 -7.42 -5.93
CA PHE A 18 19.40 -7.08 -6.79
C PHE A 18 20.36 -8.27 -7.03
N GLY A 19 19.82 -9.46 -7.24
CA GLY A 19 20.60 -10.67 -7.48
C GLY A 19 21.27 -11.27 -6.25
N ASN A 20 21.15 -10.63 -5.08
CA ASN A 20 21.69 -11.15 -3.81
C ASN A 20 20.57 -11.83 -3.00
N SER A 21 20.94 -12.76 -2.12
CA SER A 21 19.99 -13.34 -1.16
C SER A 21 19.35 -12.26 -0.29
N PHE A 22 18.08 -12.41 0.01
CA PHE A 22 17.32 -11.54 0.90
C PHE A 22 16.85 -12.37 2.11
N ASP A 23 17.58 -12.29 3.21
CA ASP A 23 17.27 -12.99 4.44
C ASP A 23 16.93 -11.98 5.54
N SER A 24 15.63 -11.73 5.73
CA SER A 24 15.12 -10.80 6.75
C SER A 24 14.86 -11.46 8.10
N ARG A 25 15.06 -12.79 8.21
CA ARG A 25 15.00 -13.54 9.46
C ARG A 25 16.08 -13.09 10.45
N ARG A 26 15.91 -13.41 11.72
CA ARG A 26 16.89 -13.11 12.76
C ARG A 26 18.27 -13.69 12.37
N GLY A 27 19.29 -12.83 12.39
CA GLY A 27 20.65 -13.17 11.96
C GLY A 27 20.88 -13.15 10.45
N GLY A 28 19.85 -12.94 9.64
CA GLY A 28 19.96 -12.81 8.19
C GLY A 28 20.58 -11.48 7.75
N ASN A 29 21.06 -11.44 6.50
CA ASN A 29 21.76 -10.28 5.94
C ASN A 29 20.93 -9.00 5.84
N MET A 30 19.59 -9.12 5.79
CA MET A 30 18.65 -7.98 5.70
C MET A 30 17.91 -7.72 7.01
N HIS A 31 18.25 -8.43 8.10
CA HIS A 31 17.66 -8.17 9.41
C HIS A 31 18.18 -6.84 9.99
N PRO A 32 17.35 -6.00 10.62
CA PRO A 32 17.75 -4.68 11.12
C PRO A 32 18.96 -4.72 12.08
N GLU A 33 19.09 -5.75 12.91
CA GLU A 33 20.20 -5.88 13.86
C GLU A 33 21.52 -6.19 13.17
N SER A 34 21.50 -6.98 12.09
CA SER A 34 22.69 -7.27 11.29
C SER A 34 23.23 -6.00 10.60
N PHE A 35 22.33 -5.10 10.20
CA PHE A 35 22.69 -3.81 9.62
C PHE A 35 23.27 -2.82 10.64
N LYS A 36 22.72 -2.78 11.85
CA LYS A 36 23.26 -1.94 12.94
C LYS A 36 24.71 -2.29 13.25
N ALA A 37 25.04 -3.59 13.25
CA ALA A 37 26.37 -4.06 13.50
C ALA A 37 27.39 -3.68 12.39
N SER A 38 26.95 -3.49 11.16
CA SER A 38 27.80 -3.14 10.01
C SER A 38 27.86 -1.65 9.67
N ASN A 39 27.29 -0.76 10.48
CA ASN A 39 27.13 0.68 10.18
C ASN A 39 26.39 0.97 8.85
N ASN A 40 25.65 0.03 8.34
CA ASN A 40 24.94 0.14 7.08
C ASN A 40 23.43 0.32 7.35
N SER A 41 22.86 1.42 6.87
CA SER A 41 21.49 1.85 7.21
C SER A 41 20.38 1.20 6.38
N TYR A 42 20.62 0.09 5.68
CA TYR A 42 19.75 -0.43 4.62
C TYR A 42 19.02 -1.74 4.93
N GLY A 43 18.88 -2.13 6.19
CA GLY A 43 18.11 -3.30 6.59
C GLY A 43 16.61 -3.12 6.43
N SER A 44 15.89 -4.22 6.26
CA SER A 44 14.44 -4.19 6.22
C SER A 44 13.82 -4.13 7.61
N VAL A 45 13.31 -2.98 8.00
CA VAL A 45 12.63 -2.80 9.30
C VAL A 45 11.34 -3.62 9.39
N THR A 46 10.65 -3.82 8.27
CA THR A 46 9.35 -4.53 8.22
C THR A 46 9.46 -6.00 7.84
N GLY A 47 10.64 -6.48 7.47
CA GLY A 47 10.85 -7.82 6.91
C GLY A 47 10.68 -7.90 5.39
N TYR A 48 10.31 -6.79 4.74
CA TYR A 48 10.10 -6.68 3.29
C TYR A 48 10.80 -5.46 2.72
N LEU A 49 11.22 -5.50 1.45
CA LEU A 49 11.59 -4.33 0.66
C LEU A 49 10.77 -4.28 -0.62
N PHE A 50 10.68 -3.11 -1.22
CA PHE A 50 9.93 -2.95 -2.47
C PHE A 50 10.79 -3.31 -3.67
N VAL A 51 10.20 -4.09 -4.57
CA VAL A 51 10.78 -4.52 -5.86
C VAL A 51 10.08 -3.82 -7.03
N LYS A 52 8.77 -3.61 -6.89
CA LYS A 52 7.94 -3.01 -7.93
C LYS A 52 8.49 -1.66 -8.38
N SER A 53 8.62 -1.50 -9.70
CA SER A 53 9.18 -0.30 -10.35
C SER A 53 10.66 -0.01 -10.04
N VAL A 54 11.35 -0.94 -9.40
CA VAL A 54 12.79 -0.85 -9.11
C VAL A 54 13.54 -1.79 -10.03
N PRO A 55 14.40 -1.30 -10.94
CA PRO A 55 15.19 -2.20 -11.80
C PRO A 55 16.11 -3.08 -10.96
N GLN A 56 15.91 -4.39 -11.01
CA GLN A 56 16.66 -5.35 -10.17
C GLN A 56 18.04 -5.71 -10.73
N THR A 57 18.37 -5.23 -11.94
CA THR A 57 19.62 -5.58 -12.64
C THR A 57 20.73 -4.55 -12.50
N GLN A 58 20.47 -3.41 -11.84
CA GLN A 58 21.43 -2.34 -11.69
C GLN A 58 21.99 -2.28 -10.26
N SER A 59 23.33 -2.16 -10.14
CA SER A 59 23.94 -1.74 -8.88
C SER A 59 23.68 -0.24 -8.70
N TRP A 60 23.00 0.13 -7.64
CA TRP A 60 22.71 1.53 -7.34
C TRP A 60 23.94 2.25 -6.84
N THR A 61 24.45 3.16 -7.64
CA THR A 61 25.21 4.28 -7.12
C THR A 61 24.24 5.46 -6.97
N SER A 62 24.47 6.33 -6.01
CA SER A 62 23.59 7.45 -5.63
C SER A 62 23.28 8.46 -6.77
N THR A 63 23.89 8.27 -7.94
CA THR A 63 23.75 9.09 -9.14
C THR A 63 22.92 8.47 -10.25
N ASP A 64 22.56 7.19 -10.15
CA ASP A 64 21.93 6.45 -11.25
C ASP A 64 20.42 6.21 -10.99
N LEU A 65 19.65 7.28 -11.14
CA LEU A 65 18.17 7.21 -11.12
C LEU A 65 17.58 6.93 -12.52
N SER A 66 18.42 6.62 -13.51
CA SER A 66 18.06 6.51 -14.94
C SER A 66 17.30 5.24 -15.29
N GLY A 67 16.38 4.77 -14.66
CA GLY A 67 15.57 3.58 -14.97
C GLY A 67 14.34 3.47 -14.10
N PHE A 68 14.14 4.43 -13.22
CA PHE A 68 13.00 4.42 -12.31
C PHE A 68 11.76 4.98 -13.02
N HIS A 69 10.77 4.13 -13.27
CA HIS A 69 9.51 4.52 -13.88
C HIS A 69 8.37 4.46 -12.88
N ARG A 70 7.59 5.51 -12.80
CA ARG A 70 6.31 5.51 -12.08
C ARG A 70 5.15 5.50 -13.07
N ASN A 71 4.31 4.50 -12.98
CA ASN A 71 3.07 4.45 -13.72
C ASN A 71 2.05 5.40 -13.08
N CYS A 72 1.75 6.50 -13.76
CA CYS A 72 0.68 7.41 -13.30
C CYS A 72 -0.70 6.85 -13.62
N LEU A 73 -0.86 6.31 -14.84
CA LEU A 73 -2.08 5.69 -15.31
C LEU A 73 -1.75 4.41 -16.08
N ARG A 74 -2.53 3.36 -15.83
CA ARG A 74 -2.46 2.09 -16.56
C ARG A 74 -3.83 1.40 -16.58
N LEU A 75 -3.98 0.43 -17.46
CA LEU A 75 -5.25 -0.22 -17.73
C LEU A 75 -5.88 -0.85 -16.48
N SER A 76 -5.10 -1.44 -15.60
CA SER A 76 -5.60 -1.99 -14.33
C SER A 76 -6.29 -0.92 -13.47
N LYS A 77 -5.74 0.29 -13.42
CA LYS A 77 -6.36 1.40 -12.69
C LYS A 77 -7.70 1.80 -13.31
N ALA A 78 -7.79 1.78 -14.65
CA ALA A 78 -9.05 2.03 -15.34
C ALA A 78 -10.07 0.94 -15.03
N TYR A 79 -9.70 -0.33 -15.06
CA TYR A 79 -10.59 -1.44 -14.69
C TYR A 79 -11.11 -1.30 -13.26
N LEU A 80 -10.23 -1.01 -12.31
CA LEU A 80 -10.62 -0.86 -10.91
C LEU A 80 -11.45 0.41 -10.65
N ASN A 81 -11.22 1.49 -11.40
CA ASN A 81 -12.10 2.67 -11.35
C ASN A 81 -13.51 2.34 -11.89
N THR A 82 -13.59 1.56 -12.96
CA THR A 82 -14.87 1.10 -13.51
C THR A 82 -15.58 0.15 -12.54
N ALA A 83 -14.84 -0.74 -11.89
CA ALA A 83 -15.39 -1.59 -10.83
C ALA A 83 -15.97 -0.77 -9.68
N GLU A 84 -15.27 0.29 -9.22
CA GLU A 84 -15.75 1.19 -8.17
C GLU A 84 -17.07 1.87 -8.58
N ALA A 85 -17.17 2.32 -9.83
CA ALA A 85 -18.41 2.92 -10.34
C ALA A 85 -19.60 1.94 -10.34
N TYR A 86 -19.36 0.68 -10.67
CA TYR A 86 -20.41 -0.35 -10.58
C TYR A 86 -20.75 -0.72 -9.13
N LEU A 87 -19.77 -0.77 -8.24
CA LEU A 87 -20.01 -0.96 -6.80
C LEU A 87 -20.91 0.14 -6.23
N LEU A 88 -20.65 1.41 -6.61
CA LEU A 88 -21.48 2.55 -6.20
C LEU A 88 -22.92 2.48 -6.74
N LYS A 89 -23.14 1.80 -7.87
CA LYS A 89 -24.46 1.54 -8.46
C LYS A 89 -25.10 0.24 -7.97
N GLU A 90 -24.43 -0.49 -7.10
CA GLU A 90 -24.84 -1.83 -6.65
C GLU A 90 -25.00 -2.85 -7.79
N ASP A 91 -24.35 -2.61 -8.91
CA ASP A 91 -24.26 -3.55 -10.03
C ASP A 91 -23.11 -4.55 -9.76
N TRP A 92 -23.39 -5.50 -8.88
CA TRP A 92 -22.42 -6.46 -8.41
C TRP A 92 -21.84 -7.35 -9.50
N THR A 93 -22.63 -7.65 -10.52
CA THR A 93 -22.21 -8.51 -11.64
C THR A 93 -21.11 -7.85 -12.47
N ASN A 94 -21.34 -6.61 -12.89
CA ASN A 94 -20.33 -5.87 -13.63
C ASN A 94 -19.14 -5.50 -12.76
N ALA A 95 -19.36 -5.16 -11.49
CA ALA A 95 -18.26 -4.90 -10.55
C ALA A 95 -17.30 -6.10 -10.45
N ARG A 96 -17.82 -7.31 -10.22
CA ARG A 96 -17.01 -8.55 -10.19
C ARG A 96 -16.28 -8.77 -11.51
N GLY A 97 -16.96 -8.54 -12.65
CA GLY A 97 -16.34 -8.70 -13.97
C GLY A 97 -15.09 -7.83 -14.14
N TYR A 98 -15.13 -6.59 -13.68
CA TYR A 98 -13.98 -5.69 -13.75
C TYR A 98 -12.90 -5.99 -12.70
N ILE A 99 -13.27 -6.39 -11.49
CA ILE A 99 -12.30 -6.84 -10.47
C ILE A 99 -11.55 -8.09 -10.95
N ASN A 100 -12.27 -9.03 -11.54
CA ASN A 100 -11.69 -10.28 -12.06
C ASN A 100 -10.63 -10.06 -13.15
N LYS A 101 -10.65 -8.95 -13.88
CA LYS A 101 -9.63 -8.63 -14.89
C LYS A 101 -8.22 -8.52 -14.30
N THR A 102 -8.08 -8.00 -13.09
CA THR A 102 -6.79 -7.92 -12.40
C THR A 102 -6.56 -9.14 -11.51
N ARG A 103 -7.59 -9.53 -10.78
CA ARG A 103 -7.54 -10.63 -9.82
C ARG A 103 -7.07 -11.96 -10.43
N ILE A 104 -7.63 -12.33 -11.57
CA ILE A 104 -7.28 -13.58 -12.25
C ILE A 104 -5.95 -13.43 -12.98
N THR A 105 -5.81 -12.37 -13.78
CA THR A 105 -4.68 -12.22 -14.70
C THR A 105 -3.37 -11.95 -13.98
N HIS A 106 -3.39 -11.03 -13.01
CA HIS A 106 -2.18 -10.63 -12.29
C HIS A 106 -2.04 -11.38 -10.95
N GLY A 107 -3.12 -11.50 -10.19
CA GLY A 107 -3.11 -12.16 -8.90
C GLY A 107 -3.02 -13.68 -8.98
N GLY A 108 -3.51 -14.28 -10.06
CA GLY A 108 -3.67 -15.72 -10.18
C GLY A 108 -4.65 -16.29 -9.15
N LEU A 109 -5.60 -15.47 -8.72
CA LEU A 109 -6.60 -15.81 -7.72
C LEU A 109 -7.89 -16.31 -8.37
N PRO A 110 -8.71 -17.09 -7.65
CA PRO A 110 -10.01 -17.53 -8.16
C PRO A 110 -10.92 -16.35 -8.55
N ALA A 111 -11.72 -16.57 -9.60
CA ALA A 111 -12.72 -15.60 -10.02
C ALA A 111 -13.78 -15.38 -8.93
N LEU A 112 -14.23 -14.14 -8.80
CA LEU A 112 -15.41 -13.79 -8.03
C LEU A 112 -16.65 -14.23 -8.83
N ALA A 113 -17.64 -14.81 -8.14
CA ALA A 113 -18.82 -15.39 -8.78
C ALA A 113 -20.15 -14.87 -8.19
N SER A 114 -20.26 -14.75 -6.88
CA SER A 114 -21.53 -14.43 -6.17
C SER A 114 -21.41 -13.34 -5.13
N GLU A 115 -20.21 -12.86 -4.83
CA GLU A 115 -19.93 -11.86 -3.80
C GLU A 115 -20.67 -10.54 -4.11
N SER A 116 -21.18 -9.88 -3.08
CA SER A 116 -21.98 -8.66 -3.21
C SER A 116 -21.90 -7.81 -1.94
N GLY A 117 -22.47 -6.62 -1.97
CA GLY A 117 -22.55 -5.74 -0.80
C GLY A 117 -21.19 -5.40 -0.19
N ASP A 118 -21.13 -5.38 1.14
CA ASP A 118 -19.92 -5.01 1.88
C ASP A 118 -18.78 -6.04 1.73
N GLU A 119 -19.11 -7.31 1.52
CA GLU A 119 -18.11 -8.34 1.20
C GLU A 119 -17.37 -8.01 -0.10
N LEU A 120 -18.10 -7.68 -1.17
CA LEU A 120 -17.48 -7.33 -2.45
C LEU A 120 -16.70 -6.02 -2.36
N TRP A 121 -17.18 -5.04 -1.58
CA TRP A 121 -16.43 -3.81 -1.29
C TRP A 121 -15.09 -4.11 -0.61
N LYS A 122 -15.07 -4.98 0.38
CA LYS A 122 -13.84 -5.38 1.07
C LYS A 122 -12.86 -6.05 0.09
N ILE A 123 -13.34 -7.00 -0.69
CA ILE A 123 -12.53 -7.69 -1.71
C ILE A 123 -11.97 -6.68 -2.73
N TYR A 124 -12.80 -5.74 -3.18
CA TYR A 124 -12.35 -4.68 -4.09
C TYR A 124 -11.24 -3.81 -3.49
N LEU A 125 -11.37 -3.40 -2.24
CA LEU A 125 -10.35 -2.59 -1.55
C LEU A 125 -9.02 -3.34 -1.40
N ASP A 126 -9.08 -4.63 -1.13
CA ASP A 126 -7.90 -5.50 -1.02
C ASP A 126 -7.27 -5.75 -2.39
N GLU A 127 -8.09 -6.04 -3.42
CA GLU A 127 -7.64 -6.22 -4.80
C GLU A 127 -6.97 -4.94 -5.32
N ARG A 128 -7.60 -3.80 -5.11
CA ARG A 128 -7.06 -2.50 -5.52
C ARG A 128 -5.76 -2.17 -4.81
N ASN A 129 -5.67 -2.49 -3.52
CA ASN A 129 -4.44 -2.29 -2.74
C ASN A 129 -3.28 -3.17 -3.25
N ALA A 130 -3.55 -4.44 -3.54
CA ALA A 130 -2.54 -5.36 -4.07
C ALA A 130 -2.08 -4.95 -5.47
N GLU A 131 -3.02 -4.58 -6.34
CA GLU A 131 -2.73 -4.22 -7.73
C GLU A 131 -1.99 -2.89 -7.86
N LEU A 132 -2.43 -1.86 -7.11
CA LEU A 132 -1.92 -0.49 -7.23
C LEU A 132 -0.94 -0.12 -6.10
N MET A 133 -0.36 -1.11 -5.41
CA MET A 133 0.67 -0.87 -4.40
C MET A 133 1.80 0.00 -4.98
N LEU A 134 2.25 1.01 -4.23
CA LEU A 134 3.26 2.00 -4.61
C LEU A 134 2.88 2.95 -5.76
N GLU A 135 1.62 2.95 -6.22
CA GLU A 135 1.15 3.85 -7.27
C GLU A 135 0.37 5.06 -6.72
N ASN A 136 0.59 5.39 -5.46
CA ASN A 136 -0.03 6.55 -4.79
C ASN A 136 -1.57 6.50 -4.75
N ASP A 137 -2.14 5.30 -4.70
CA ASP A 137 -3.59 5.08 -4.85
C ASP A 137 -4.31 4.85 -3.53
N ARG A 138 -3.73 4.08 -2.61
CA ARG A 138 -4.39 3.57 -1.39
C ARG A 138 -5.02 4.67 -0.54
N TYR A 139 -4.30 5.75 -0.28
CA TYR A 139 -4.79 6.85 0.54
C TYR A 139 -6.08 7.45 -0.04
N TYR A 140 -6.06 7.82 -1.32
CA TYR A 140 -7.23 8.41 -1.99
C TYR A 140 -8.39 7.44 -2.12
N THR A 141 -8.12 6.16 -2.31
CA THR A 141 -9.15 5.12 -2.34
C THR A 141 -9.85 5.01 -0.99
N LEU A 142 -9.11 5.00 0.11
CA LEU A 142 -9.68 4.99 1.46
C LEU A 142 -10.47 6.26 1.75
N LEU A 143 -10.00 7.43 1.30
CA LEU A 143 -10.77 8.68 1.46
C LEU A 143 -12.12 8.59 0.73
N ARG A 144 -12.14 8.17 -0.54
CA ARG A 144 -13.39 8.04 -1.31
C ARG A 144 -14.36 7.04 -0.66
N TYR A 145 -13.85 5.89 -0.27
CA TYR A 145 -14.66 4.87 0.40
C TYR A 145 -15.18 5.35 1.76
N GLY A 146 -14.35 6.03 2.54
CA GLY A 146 -14.73 6.60 3.83
C GLY A 146 -15.81 7.68 3.72
N ILE A 147 -15.77 8.51 2.68
CA ILE A 147 -16.83 9.48 2.39
C ILE A 147 -18.14 8.76 2.02
N HIS A 148 -18.06 7.74 1.15
CA HIS A 148 -19.22 6.99 0.70
C HIS A 148 -19.90 6.19 1.82
N LYS A 149 -19.11 5.47 2.60
CA LYS A 149 -19.63 4.58 3.67
C LYS A 149 -19.71 5.25 5.05
N LEU A 150 -19.10 6.42 5.22
CA LEU A 150 -18.96 7.10 6.53
C LEU A 150 -18.39 6.17 7.62
N ASN A 151 -17.53 5.25 7.24
CA ASN A 151 -17.12 4.09 8.02
C ASN A 151 -15.98 4.45 8.97
N ALA A 152 -16.12 4.11 10.25
CA ALA A 152 -15.09 4.29 11.28
C ALA A 152 -13.83 3.45 10.99
N GLU A 153 -13.99 2.24 10.46
CA GLU A 153 -12.89 1.33 10.11
C GLU A 153 -11.90 1.97 9.11
N VAL A 154 -12.38 2.79 8.18
CA VAL A 154 -11.51 3.51 7.24
C VAL A 154 -10.67 4.54 7.98
N VAL A 155 -11.28 5.24 8.93
CA VAL A 155 -10.55 6.20 9.79
C VAL A 155 -9.48 5.47 10.59
N ASP A 156 -9.77 4.29 11.13
CA ASP A 156 -8.82 3.46 11.86
C ASP A 156 -7.67 2.97 10.98
N GLN A 157 -7.94 2.59 9.73
CA GLN A 157 -6.89 2.23 8.77
C GLN A 157 -5.97 3.42 8.44
N LEU A 158 -6.49 4.65 8.44
CA LEU A 158 -5.72 5.86 8.22
C LEU A 158 -5.01 6.36 9.49
N ASN A 159 -5.46 5.92 10.66
CA ASN A 159 -4.93 6.29 11.98
C ASN A 159 -3.94 5.28 12.57
N ARG A 160 -3.30 4.45 11.78
CA ARG A 160 -2.36 3.47 12.30
C ARG A 160 -1.26 4.13 13.11
N GLY A 161 -1.23 3.85 14.40
CA GLY A 161 -0.21 4.34 15.33
C GLY A 161 1.06 3.48 15.36
N TYR A 162 1.14 2.44 14.53
CA TYR A 162 2.31 1.54 14.44
C TYR A 162 2.39 0.89 13.05
N MET A 163 3.59 0.53 12.66
CA MET A 163 3.85 -0.38 11.54
C MET A 163 3.85 -1.82 12.03
N GLN A 164 3.62 -2.77 11.12
CA GLN A 164 3.82 -4.19 11.42
C GLN A 164 5.14 -4.66 10.83
N LYS A 165 5.92 -5.34 11.66
CA LYS A 165 7.12 -6.07 11.26
C LYS A 165 6.80 -7.55 11.20
N LEU A 166 7.25 -8.21 10.15
CA LEU A 166 7.35 -9.67 10.12
C LEU A 166 8.65 -10.07 10.81
N ASP A 167 8.54 -10.73 11.95
CA ASP A 167 9.66 -11.25 12.72
C ASP A 167 9.74 -12.76 12.50
N ILE A 168 10.81 -13.24 11.88
CA ILE A 168 11.03 -14.63 11.50
C ILE A 168 12.14 -15.20 12.36
N ALA A 169 11.94 -16.39 12.93
CA ALA A 169 12.96 -17.11 13.66
C ALA A 169 14.20 -17.37 12.79
N SER A 170 15.39 -17.50 13.40
CA SER A 170 16.65 -17.65 12.67
C SER A 170 16.71 -18.88 11.78
N ASP A 171 16.01 -19.95 12.17
CA ASP A 171 15.88 -21.19 11.41
C ASP A 171 14.74 -21.19 10.38
N GLY A 172 13.94 -20.10 10.33
CA GLY A 172 12.78 -19.99 9.47
C GLY A 172 11.56 -20.84 9.87
N SER A 173 11.59 -21.50 11.02
CA SER A 173 10.55 -22.45 11.46
C SER A 173 9.26 -21.76 11.88
N SER A 174 9.32 -20.51 12.29
CA SER A 174 8.16 -19.76 12.79
C SER A 174 8.26 -18.27 12.46
N TYR A 175 7.11 -17.60 12.47
CA TYR A 175 7.05 -16.16 12.29
C TYR A 175 5.92 -15.55 13.12
N GLN A 176 6.05 -14.28 13.42
CA GLN A 176 5.00 -13.49 14.07
C GLN A 176 4.97 -12.06 13.50
N TYR A 177 3.81 -11.44 13.57
CA TYR A 177 3.69 -10.01 13.29
C TYR A 177 3.84 -9.22 14.58
N VAL A 178 4.78 -8.29 14.60
CA VAL A 178 5.08 -7.45 15.76
C VAL A 178 4.77 -6.00 15.40
N GLY A 179 4.03 -5.30 16.25
CA GLY A 179 3.80 -3.86 16.11
C GLY A 179 5.08 -3.08 16.40
N LEU A 180 5.44 -2.19 15.49
CA LEU A 180 6.54 -1.24 15.67
C LEU A 180 5.94 0.15 15.89
N PRO A 181 6.13 0.78 17.06
CA PRO A 181 5.71 2.15 17.27
C PRO A 181 6.48 3.08 16.34
N PHE A 182 5.87 4.17 15.93
CA PHE A 182 6.60 5.24 15.26
C PHE A 182 7.63 5.84 16.21
N GLU A 183 8.78 6.22 15.70
CA GLU A 183 9.89 6.78 16.49
C GLU A 183 9.53 8.07 17.22
N SER A 184 8.53 8.80 16.74
CA SER A 184 8.01 9.99 17.39
C SER A 184 6.51 10.17 17.15
N GLU A 185 5.83 10.87 18.07
CA GLU A 185 4.43 11.28 17.89
C GLU A 185 4.22 12.14 16.62
N ALA A 186 5.25 12.87 16.18
CA ALA A 186 5.18 13.67 14.95
C ALA A 186 5.06 12.80 13.68
N ASN A 187 5.58 11.57 13.73
CA ASN A 187 5.51 10.60 12.63
C ASN A 187 4.26 9.72 12.68
N ARG A 188 3.48 9.83 13.74
CA ARG A 188 2.23 9.09 13.88
C ARG A 188 1.23 9.54 12.83
N MET A 189 0.71 8.59 12.07
CA MET A 189 -0.39 8.87 11.15
C MET A 189 -1.67 9.14 11.95
N VAL A 190 -2.07 10.40 12.02
CA VAL A 190 -3.32 10.84 12.64
C VAL A 190 -4.26 11.34 11.56
N PHE A 191 -5.41 10.69 11.46
CA PHE A 191 -6.46 11.10 10.55
C PHE A 191 -7.72 11.47 11.33
N SER A 192 -8.30 12.61 11.00
CA SER A 192 -9.58 13.06 11.54
C SER A 192 -10.56 13.31 10.39
N ARG A 193 -11.86 13.12 10.64
CA ARG A 193 -12.88 13.21 9.58
C ARG A 193 -12.88 14.53 8.82
N TYR A 194 -12.49 15.65 9.42
CA TYR A 194 -12.39 16.92 8.70
C TYR A 194 -11.31 16.89 7.60
N ARG A 195 -10.33 15.99 7.69
CA ARG A 195 -9.26 15.81 6.70
C ARG A 195 -9.72 15.13 5.40
N TYR A 196 -10.98 14.75 5.28
CA TYR A 196 -11.56 14.43 3.98
C TYR A 196 -11.54 15.63 3.02
N LEU A 197 -11.56 16.84 3.57
CA LEU A 197 -11.33 18.07 2.82
C LEU A 197 -9.92 18.57 3.13
N TYR A 198 -9.20 19.03 2.10
CA TYR A 198 -7.93 19.70 2.30
C TYR A 198 -8.14 21.13 2.77
N PRO A 199 -7.21 21.70 3.56
CA PRO A 199 -7.27 23.12 3.88
C PRO A 199 -7.09 23.95 2.60
N VAL A 200 -7.83 25.06 2.51
CA VAL A 200 -7.54 26.08 1.50
C VAL A 200 -6.24 26.76 1.90
N ALA A 201 -5.28 26.81 0.97
CA ALA A 201 -3.99 27.42 1.27
C ALA A 201 -4.16 28.91 1.62
N LYS A 202 -3.48 29.35 2.68
CA LYS A 202 -3.61 30.71 3.22
C LYS A 202 -3.42 31.80 2.15
N VAL A 203 -2.52 31.60 1.21
CA VAL A 203 -2.26 32.54 0.09
C VAL A 203 -3.53 32.83 -0.73
N TYR A 204 -4.40 31.86 -0.92
CA TYR A 204 -5.65 32.08 -1.66
C TYR A 204 -6.71 32.79 -0.81
N ILE A 205 -6.76 32.52 0.49
CA ILE A 205 -7.67 33.22 1.41
C ILE A 205 -7.25 34.69 1.52
N ASP A 206 -5.97 34.95 1.65
CA ASP A 206 -5.44 36.33 1.76
C ASP A 206 -5.63 37.13 0.45
N ALA A 207 -5.57 36.44 -0.69
CA ALA A 207 -5.77 37.07 -2.01
C ALA A 207 -7.25 37.34 -2.35
N ASN A 208 -8.18 36.62 -1.75
CA ASN A 208 -9.60 36.76 -2.04
C ASN A 208 -10.45 36.56 -0.78
N PRO A 209 -11.01 37.64 -0.21
CA PRO A 209 -11.79 37.58 1.04
C PRO A 209 -13.11 36.77 0.93
N ASN A 210 -13.53 36.39 -0.28
CA ASN A 210 -14.65 35.51 -0.46
C ASN A 210 -14.32 34.03 -0.24
N TYR A 211 -13.05 33.65 -0.23
CA TYR A 211 -12.64 32.30 0.16
C TYR A 211 -12.70 32.10 1.66
N LYS A 212 -13.36 31.04 2.06
CA LYS A 212 -13.44 30.62 3.46
C LYS A 212 -12.65 29.33 3.63
N GLN A 213 -12.03 29.21 4.78
CA GLN A 213 -11.36 27.96 5.17
C GLN A 213 -12.39 26.85 5.38
N ASN A 214 -11.99 25.63 5.03
CA ASN A 214 -12.75 24.44 5.37
C ASN A 214 -12.87 24.30 6.91
N PRO A 215 -13.97 23.72 7.42
CA PRO A 215 -14.19 23.59 8.85
C PRO A 215 -13.02 22.94 9.58
N ARG A 216 -12.64 23.51 10.72
CA ARG A 216 -11.59 23.03 11.63
C ARG A 216 -10.13 23.17 11.15
N TYR A 217 -9.88 23.99 10.14
CA TYR A 217 -8.53 24.42 9.77
C TYR A 217 -8.28 25.87 10.17
#